data_8a8ea8b2934a88a7944f1dd27e24575d
#
_entry.id   8a8ea8b2934a88a7944f1dd27e24575d
#
_cell.length_a   1.000
_cell.length_b   1.000
_cell.length_c   1.000
_cell.angle_alpha   90.00
_cell.angle_beta   90.00
_cell.angle_gamma   90.00
#
_symmetry.space_group_name_H-M   'P 1'
#
loop_
_entity.id
_entity.type
_entity.pdbx_description
1 polymer ?
#
loop_
_entity_poly.entity_id
_entity_poly.type
_entity_poly.pdbx_seq_one_letter_code
_entity_poly.pdbx_strand_id
1 'polypeptide(L)'
;TATCGSRVLREEAFDVAVVDEASQLTEPGTLAAINLADRFVLVGDHQQLPPVVQSGDERLQRSLFERLHDEHPDASVMLDRQYRMSQRIQAFASREFYDGALRPATPAVAGGSLVDLPGVADSLPEHLRQGVRFVDPGGRQEGNANPVEADRVAAVVAEYLDAGVDPDDVVVIAPFRAQVAEIERRVDVAVDTVDRFQGSSAEVVVVSFVATGDLDGPIFEDTRRVNVALTRAKRALVLVGDADALASEPFYARM
;
A
#
# COMPACT_ATOMS: atom_id res chain seq x y z
N THR A 1 -2.94 18.64 -10.86
CA THR A 1 -4.08 19.51 -10.44
C THR A 1 -3.65 20.92 -10.07
N ALA A 2 -2.52 21.12 -9.33
CA ALA A 2 -2.06 22.47 -8.98
C ALA A 2 -1.90 23.41 -10.20
N THR A 3 -1.43 22.88 -11.33
CA THR A 3 -1.30 23.62 -12.60
C THR A 3 -2.65 24.06 -13.15
N CYS A 4 -3.73 23.32 -12.91
CA CYS A 4 -5.09 23.66 -13.36
C CYS A 4 -5.61 24.97 -12.73
N GLY A 5 -5.18 25.29 -11.51
CA GLY A 5 -5.46 26.57 -10.85
C GLY A 5 -4.58 27.75 -11.31
N SER A 6 -3.61 27.51 -12.21
CA SER A 6 -2.69 28.51 -12.67
C SER A 6 -3.29 29.47 -13.71
N ARG A 7 -2.64 30.62 -13.91
CA ARG A 7 -3.07 31.59 -14.94
C ARG A 7 -2.97 31.03 -16.37
N VAL A 8 -2.11 30.03 -16.60
CA VAL A 8 -1.88 29.43 -17.92
C VAL A 8 -3.12 28.74 -18.47
N LEU A 9 -3.88 28.06 -17.62
CA LEU A 9 -5.08 27.31 -18.01
C LEU A 9 -6.39 28.04 -17.72
N ARG A 10 -6.34 29.25 -17.17
CA ARG A 10 -7.55 29.97 -16.70
C ARG A 10 -8.57 30.27 -17.81
N GLU A 11 -8.11 30.43 -19.05
CA GLU A 11 -8.94 30.75 -20.20
C GLU A 11 -9.25 29.53 -21.09
N GLU A 12 -8.71 28.35 -20.69
CA GLU A 12 -8.97 27.10 -21.39
C GLU A 12 -10.30 26.48 -20.93
N ALA A 13 -11.01 25.84 -21.87
CA ALA A 13 -12.21 25.08 -21.59
C ALA A 13 -12.12 23.71 -22.28
N PHE A 14 -12.53 22.68 -21.56
CA PHE A 14 -12.46 21.29 -21.99
C PHE A 14 -13.85 20.64 -21.96
N ASP A 15 -14.11 19.70 -22.84
CA ASP A 15 -15.36 18.93 -22.80
C ASP A 15 -15.41 17.98 -21.60
N VAL A 16 -14.27 17.43 -21.22
CA VAL A 16 -14.16 16.44 -20.11
C VAL A 16 -12.84 16.63 -19.35
N ALA A 17 -12.92 16.66 -18.04
CA ALA A 17 -11.77 16.52 -17.14
C ALA A 17 -11.73 15.11 -16.57
N VAL A 18 -10.59 14.43 -16.69
CA VAL A 18 -10.33 13.15 -16.00
C VAL A 18 -9.30 13.41 -14.91
N VAL A 19 -9.66 13.14 -13.66
CA VAL A 19 -8.79 13.33 -12.49
C VAL A 19 -8.43 11.97 -11.92
N ASP A 20 -7.19 11.57 -12.12
CA ASP A 20 -6.64 10.34 -11.54
C ASP A 20 -6.13 10.58 -10.11
N GLU A 21 -6.12 9.54 -9.29
CA GLU A 21 -5.81 9.59 -7.85
C GLU A 21 -6.65 10.65 -7.09
N ALA A 22 -7.91 10.80 -7.48
CA ALA A 22 -8.80 11.83 -6.95
C ALA A 22 -9.13 11.65 -5.46
N SER A 23 -9.02 10.43 -4.93
CA SER A 23 -9.17 10.15 -3.50
C SER A 23 -8.05 10.73 -2.62
N GLN A 24 -6.88 11.03 -3.22
CA GLN A 24 -5.73 11.63 -2.53
C GLN A 24 -5.73 13.17 -2.60
N LEU A 25 -6.67 13.76 -3.30
CA LEU A 25 -6.76 15.20 -3.49
C LEU A 25 -7.77 15.81 -2.51
N THR A 26 -7.39 16.92 -1.89
CA THR A 26 -8.36 17.74 -1.18
C THR A 26 -9.45 18.22 -2.13
N GLU A 27 -10.66 18.47 -1.62
CA GLU A 27 -11.77 18.96 -2.44
C GLU A 27 -11.39 20.21 -3.26
N PRO A 28 -10.75 21.26 -2.69
CA PRO A 28 -10.30 22.41 -3.48
C PRO A 28 -9.30 22.04 -4.58
N GLY A 29 -8.44 21.05 -4.34
CA GLY A 29 -7.48 20.55 -5.33
C GLY A 29 -8.16 19.91 -6.54
N THR A 30 -9.22 19.13 -6.31
CA THR A 30 -10.02 18.53 -7.39
C THR A 30 -10.83 19.56 -8.14
N LEU A 31 -11.46 20.52 -7.42
CA LEU A 31 -12.24 21.60 -8.02
C LEU A 31 -11.43 22.45 -9.02
N ALA A 32 -10.14 22.65 -8.75
CA ALA A 32 -9.25 23.38 -9.67
C ALA A 32 -9.18 22.75 -11.07
N ALA A 33 -9.31 21.42 -11.16
CA ALA A 33 -9.28 20.70 -12.43
C ALA A 33 -10.68 20.65 -13.09
N ILE A 34 -11.71 20.27 -12.32
CA ILE A 34 -13.06 20.05 -12.90
C ILE A 34 -13.76 21.34 -13.31
N ASN A 35 -13.41 22.49 -12.72
CA ASN A 35 -13.94 23.80 -13.12
C ASN A 35 -13.53 24.25 -14.53
N LEU A 36 -12.60 23.56 -15.17
CA LEU A 36 -12.17 23.84 -16.54
C LEU A 36 -12.93 23.00 -17.58
N ALA A 37 -13.90 22.18 -17.17
CA ALA A 37 -14.57 21.26 -18.08
C ALA A 37 -16.11 21.22 -17.84
N ASP A 38 -16.84 20.88 -18.89
CA ASP A 38 -18.29 20.72 -18.84
C ASP A 38 -18.70 19.43 -18.08
N ARG A 39 -17.85 18.42 -18.12
CA ARG A 39 -18.07 17.11 -17.48
C ARG A 39 -16.77 16.65 -16.84
N PHE A 40 -16.88 15.78 -15.87
CA PHE A 40 -15.70 15.20 -15.23
C PHE A 40 -15.86 13.71 -14.92
N VAL A 41 -14.72 13.04 -14.84
CA VAL A 41 -14.57 11.67 -14.32
C VAL A 41 -13.50 11.69 -13.24
N LEU A 42 -13.84 11.20 -12.06
CA LEU A 42 -12.90 11.02 -10.97
C LEU A 42 -12.50 9.55 -10.90
N VAL A 43 -11.21 9.28 -10.91
CA VAL A 43 -10.63 7.94 -10.72
C VAL A 43 -9.87 7.96 -9.41
N GLY A 44 -10.10 6.97 -8.56
CA GLY A 44 -9.47 6.93 -7.24
C GLY A 44 -9.87 5.71 -6.43
N ASP A 45 -9.33 5.60 -5.24
CA ASP A 45 -9.61 4.53 -4.30
C ASP A 45 -9.68 5.10 -2.88
N HIS A 46 -10.89 5.23 -2.33
CA HIS A 46 -11.12 5.75 -0.98
C HIS A 46 -10.77 4.74 0.13
N GLN A 47 -10.51 3.49 -0.23
CA GLN A 47 -9.98 2.47 0.67
C GLN A 47 -8.44 2.52 0.79
N GLN A 48 -7.79 3.44 0.08
CA GLN A 48 -6.38 3.81 0.22
C GLN A 48 -6.25 5.14 0.96
N LEU A 49 -5.02 5.71 1.02
CA LEU A 49 -4.75 6.89 1.83
C LEU A 49 -5.58 8.11 1.41
N PRO A 50 -6.12 8.86 2.39
CA PRO A 50 -6.84 10.09 2.16
C PRO A 50 -5.88 11.24 1.80
N PRO A 51 -6.42 12.43 1.45
CA PRO A 51 -5.61 13.61 1.22
C PRO A 51 -4.73 13.97 2.41
N VAL A 52 -3.47 14.31 2.15
CA VAL A 52 -2.56 14.84 3.18
C VAL A 52 -2.87 16.30 3.45
N VAL A 53 -3.32 16.62 4.66
CA VAL A 53 -3.70 17.98 5.09
C VAL A 53 -2.75 18.48 6.18
N GLN A 54 -2.01 19.54 5.88
CA GLN A 54 -1.05 20.14 6.81
C GLN A 54 -1.71 21.04 7.86
N SER A 55 -2.91 21.56 7.59
CA SER A 55 -3.60 22.51 8.46
C SER A 55 -4.30 21.89 9.67
N GLY A 56 -4.38 20.57 9.77
CA GLY A 56 -5.15 19.88 10.80
C GLY A 56 -6.68 20.05 10.69
N ASP A 57 -7.17 20.63 9.59
CA ASP A 57 -8.62 20.74 9.33
C ASP A 57 -9.16 19.40 8.79
N GLU A 58 -9.82 18.65 9.65
CA GLU A 58 -10.39 17.34 9.33
C GLU A 58 -11.38 17.37 8.15
N ARG A 59 -12.04 18.50 7.90
CA ARG A 59 -12.96 18.65 6.76
C ARG A 59 -12.26 18.54 5.41
N LEU A 60 -10.96 18.82 5.35
CA LEU A 60 -10.14 18.69 4.14
C LEU A 60 -9.57 17.28 3.95
N GLN A 61 -9.68 16.40 4.95
CA GLN A 61 -9.21 15.02 4.86
C GLN A 61 -10.14 14.14 4.02
N ARG A 62 -11.41 14.53 3.89
CA ARG A 62 -12.36 13.87 3.00
C ARG A 62 -12.22 14.44 1.59
N SER A 63 -11.90 13.58 0.62
CA SER A 63 -11.80 13.98 -0.78
C SER A 63 -13.17 14.24 -1.41
N LEU A 64 -13.20 15.03 -2.50
CA LEU A 64 -14.41 15.16 -3.33
C LEU A 64 -14.83 13.80 -3.91
N PHE A 65 -13.87 12.95 -4.26
CA PHE A 65 -14.11 11.59 -4.76
C PHE A 65 -14.94 10.77 -3.76
N GLU A 66 -14.46 10.66 -2.51
CA GLU A 66 -15.13 9.91 -1.45
C GLU A 66 -16.52 10.47 -1.14
N ARG A 67 -16.65 11.80 -1.06
CA ARG A 67 -17.94 12.43 -0.81
C ARG A 67 -18.96 12.15 -1.91
N LEU A 68 -18.58 12.30 -3.18
CA LEU A 68 -19.48 12.05 -4.31
C LEU A 68 -19.79 10.55 -4.48
N HIS A 69 -18.86 9.67 -4.13
CA HIS A 69 -19.10 8.22 -4.12
C HIS A 69 -20.23 7.86 -3.15
N ASP A 70 -20.21 8.43 -1.93
CA ASP A 70 -21.24 8.18 -0.93
C ASP A 70 -22.59 8.83 -1.26
N GLU A 71 -22.58 10.07 -1.82
CA GLU A 71 -23.80 10.79 -2.18
C GLU A 71 -24.46 10.24 -3.45
N HIS A 72 -23.66 9.67 -4.37
CA HIS A 72 -24.10 9.23 -5.70
C HIS A 72 -23.57 7.82 -6.05
N PRO A 73 -23.92 6.77 -5.28
CA PRO A 73 -23.42 5.42 -5.53
C PRO A 73 -23.76 4.91 -6.93
N ASP A 74 -24.90 5.31 -7.50
CA ASP A 74 -25.31 4.92 -8.85
C ASP A 74 -24.45 5.51 -9.97
N ALA A 75 -23.67 6.56 -9.68
CA ALA A 75 -22.71 7.15 -10.60
C ALA A 75 -21.29 6.54 -10.47
N SER A 76 -21.11 5.59 -9.56
CA SER A 76 -19.84 4.95 -9.28
C SER A 76 -19.74 3.58 -9.92
N VAL A 77 -18.55 3.26 -10.45
CA VAL A 77 -18.24 1.93 -11.01
C VAL A 77 -16.93 1.47 -10.42
N MET A 78 -16.93 0.31 -9.79
CA MET A 78 -15.71 -0.32 -9.29
C MET A 78 -14.99 -1.06 -10.43
N LEU A 79 -13.68 -0.81 -10.59
CA LEU A 79 -12.81 -1.61 -11.43
C LEU A 79 -12.37 -2.85 -10.62
N ASP A 80 -13.08 -3.95 -10.77
CA ASP A 80 -12.93 -5.17 -9.97
C ASP A 80 -11.77 -6.08 -10.43
N ARG A 81 -11.13 -5.77 -11.58
CA ARG A 81 -10.03 -6.56 -12.15
C ARG A 81 -8.69 -5.87 -11.97
N GLN A 82 -7.81 -6.48 -11.21
CA GLN A 82 -6.46 -5.99 -10.97
C GLN A 82 -5.41 -6.86 -11.69
N TYR A 83 -4.29 -6.23 -12.09
CA TYR A 83 -3.21 -6.87 -12.87
C TYR A 83 -1.88 -6.95 -12.11
N ARG A 84 -1.88 -6.69 -10.81
CA ARG A 84 -0.67 -6.57 -9.98
C ARG A 84 -0.43 -7.80 -9.11
N MET A 85 -1.38 -8.07 -8.21
CA MET A 85 -1.21 -9.02 -7.12
C MET A 85 -1.59 -10.44 -7.51
N SER A 86 -0.81 -11.41 -7.05
CA SER A 86 -1.25 -12.80 -7.06
C SER A 86 -2.52 -13.00 -6.22
N GLN A 87 -3.24 -14.10 -6.47
CA GLN A 87 -4.51 -14.41 -5.77
C GLN A 87 -4.35 -14.44 -4.24
N ARG A 88 -3.22 -14.97 -3.74
CA ARG A 88 -2.99 -15.08 -2.29
C ARG A 88 -2.78 -13.72 -1.64
N ILE A 89 -2.02 -12.85 -2.28
CA ILE A 89 -1.72 -11.50 -1.76
C ILE A 89 -2.99 -10.66 -1.72
N GLN A 90 -3.78 -10.68 -2.80
CA GLN A 90 -4.99 -9.85 -2.86
C GLN A 90 -6.12 -10.32 -1.92
N ALA A 91 -6.13 -11.60 -1.50
CA ALA A 91 -7.29 -12.20 -0.86
C ALA A 91 -7.76 -11.47 0.42
N PHE A 92 -6.81 -11.06 1.27
CA PHE A 92 -7.11 -10.29 2.47
C PHE A 92 -7.64 -8.90 2.13
N ALA A 93 -6.93 -8.15 1.28
CA ALA A 93 -7.33 -6.81 0.87
C ALA A 93 -8.72 -6.83 0.20
N SER A 94 -8.98 -7.79 -0.70
CA SER A 94 -10.28 -7.95 -1.34
C SER A 94 -11.41 -8.13 -0.34
N ARG A 95 -11.22 -9.00 0.66
CA ARG A 95 -12.24 -9.28 1.69
C ARG A 95 -12.49 -8.09 2.62
N GLU A 96 -11.43 -7.46 3.12
CA GLU A 96 -11.54 -6.45 4.18
C GLU A 96 -11.88 -5.04 3.66
N PHE A 97 -11.51 -4.71 2.42
CA PHE A 97 -11.65 -3.35 1.87
C PHE A 97 -12.54 -3.25 0.64
N TYR A 98 -12.78 -4.36 -0.07
CA TYR A 98 -13.49 -4.34 -1.35
C TYR A 98 -14.62 -5.36 -1.43
N ASP A 99 -15.22 -5.75 -0.31
CA ASP A 99 -16.37 -6.67 -0.19
C ASP A 99 -16.21 -7.99 -0.97
N GLY A 100 -14.95 -8.45 -1.14
CA GLY A 100 -14.61 -9.63 -1.93
C GLY A 100 -14.74 -9.47 -3.45
N ALA A 101 -15.00 -8.24 -3.93
CA ALA A 101 -15.21 -7.97 -5.36
C ALA A 101 -13.91 -7.92 -6.16
N LEU A 102 -12.80 -7.48 -5.56
CA LEU A 102 -11.50 -7.35 -6.25
C LEU A 102 -10.95 -8.72 -6.64
N ARG A 103 -10.54 -8.90 -7.91
CA ARG A 103 -10.08 -10.19 -8.47
C ARG A 103 -8.89 -10.01 -9.40
N PRO A 104 -7.97 -10.99 -9.50
CA PRO A 104 -6.96 -10.99 -10.55
C PRO A 104 -7.61 -11.01 -11.93
N ALA A 105 -7.09 -10.22 -12.85
CA ALA A 105 -7.66 -10.08 -14.19
C ALA A 105 -7.47 -11.33 -15.06
N THR A 106 -6.39 -12.09 -14.84
CA THR A 106 -6.05 -13.28 -15.63
C THR A 106 -5.53 -14.42 -14.74
N PRO A 107 -5.61 -15.69 -15.20
CA PRO A 107 -4.97 -16.80 -14.49
C PRO A 107 -3.45 -16.61 -14.28
N ALA A 108 -2.75 -15.95 -15.20
CA ALA A 108 -1.33 -15.65 -15.06
C ALA A 108 -1.06 -14.68 -13.89
N VAL A 109 -1.89 -13.64 -13.73
CA VAL A 109 -1.79 -12.75 -12.57
C VAL A 109 -2.13 -13.49 -11.28
N ALA A 110 -3.22 -14.28 -11.29
CA ALA A 110 -3.65 -15.05 -10.13
C ALA A 110 -2.58 -16.02 -9.62
N GLY A 111 -1.89 -16.71 -10.53
CA GLY A 111 -0.86 -17.70 -10.24
C GLY A 111 0.56 -17.13 -10.17
N GLY A 112 0.74 -15.82 -10.31
CA GLY A 112 2.07 -15.20 -10.32
C GLY A 112 2.94 -15.60 -9.13
N SER A 113 4.16 -16.04 -9.39
CA SER A 113 5.11 -16.59 -8.43
C SER A 113 6.51 -16.03 -8.68
N LEU A 114 7.37 -16.10 -7.66
CA LEU A 114 8.77 -15.64 -7.77
C LEU A 114 9.56 -16.43 -8.81
N VAL A 115 9.25 -17.71 -9.02
CA VAL A 115 9.92 -18.53 -10.04
C VAL A 115 9.67 -18.05 -11.48
N ASP A 116 8.70 -17.17 -11.68
CA ASP A 116 8.44 -16.55 -12.99
C ASP A 116 9.40 -15.39 -13.28
N LEU A 117 10.21 -14.97 -12.29
CA LEU A 117 11.16 -13.86 -12.43
C LEU A 117 12.47 -14.33 -13.07
N PRO A 118 13.05 -13.53 -13.97
CA PRO A 118 14.38 -13.81 -14.50
C PRO A 118 15.42 -13.85 -13.38
N GLY A 119 16.29 -14.86 -13.39
CA GLY A 119 17.37 -15.01 -12.41
C GLY A 119 16.99 -15.72 -11.11
N VAL A 120 15.71 -15.88 -10.84
CA VAL A 120 15.26 -16.63 -9.66
C VAL A 120 15.35 -18.14 -9.93
N ALA A 121 15.92 -18.88 -8.99
CA ALA A 121 16.11 -20.32 -9.12
C ALA A 121 14.77 -21.09 -9.15
N ASP A 122 14.65 -22.08 -10.03
CA ASP A 122 13.47 -22.97 -10.11
C ASP A 122 13.21 -23.74 -8.81
N SER A 123 14.27 -23.97 -8.02
CA SER A 123 14.23 -24.71 -6.75
C SER A 123 14.26 -23.78 -5.54
N LEU A 124 13.28 -22.88 -5.40
CA LEU A 124 13.13 -22.06 -4.20
C LEU A 124 12.76 -22.91 -2.97
N PRO A 125 13.26 -22.56 -1.78
CA PRO A 125 12.75 -23.04 -0.51
C PRO A 125 11.23 -22.85 -0.42
N GLU A 126 10.54 -23.79 0.21
CA GLU A 126 9.06 -23.76 0.25
C GLU A 126 8.50 -22.46 0.87
N HIS A 127 9.14 -21.94 1.92
CA HIS A 127 8.73 -20.71 2.58
C HIS A 127 8.84 -19.46 1.68
N LEU A 128 9.70 -19.46 0.65
CA LEU A 128 9.77 -18.39 -0.35
C LEU A 128 8.75 -18.55 -1.48
N ARG A 129 8.17 -19.75 -1.64
CA ARG A 129 7.09 -20.01 -2.62
C ARG A 129 5.72 -19.59 -2.10
N GLN A 130 5.59 -19.36 -0.81
CA GLN A 130 4.36 -18.88 -0.21
C GLN A 130 4.15 -17.41 -0.59
N GLY A 131 3.11 -17.10 -1.35
CA GLY A 131 2.84 -15.71 -1.77
C GLY A 131 2.64 -14.75 -0.60
N VAL A 132 2.21 -15.24 0.58
CA VAL A 132 2.11 -14.48 1.84
C VAL A 132 2.78 -15.28 2.95
N ARG A 133 3.61 -14.63 3.75
CA ARG A 133 4.32 -15.20 4.89
C ARG A 133 4.27 -14.25 6.07
N PHE A 134 4.01 -14.78 7.26
CA PHE A 134 4.16 -14.07 8.53
C PHE A 134 5.43 -14.53 9.25
N VAL A 135 6.14 -13.59 9.87
CA VAL A 135 7.36 -13.83 10.63
C VAL A 135 7.27 -13.09 11.95
N ASP A 136 7.25 -13.85 13.05
CA ASP A 136 7.39 -13.28 14.39
C ASP A 136 8.87 -13.19 14.75
N PRO A 137 9.44 -11.97 14.89
CA PRO A 137 10.86 -11.79 15.15
C PRO A 137 11.21 -11.97 16.63
N GLY A 138 10.22 -11.90 17.50
CA GLY A 138 10.45 -11.58 18.90
C GLY A 138 10.99 -10.16 19.09
N GLY A 139 11.62 -9.89 20.21
CA GLY A 139 12.18 -8.57 20.52
C GLY A 139 11.19 -7.65 21.23
N ARG A 140 11.54 -6.37 21.30
CA ARG A 140 10.73 -5.36 21.97
C ARG A 140 10.81 -4.04 21.23
N GLN A 141 9.68 -3.36 21.15
CA GLN A 141 9.63 -1.99 20.67
C GLN A 141 10.37 -1.04 21.62
N GLU A 142 11.23 -0.19 21.06
CA GLU A 142 11.98 0.85 21.76
C GLU A 142 11.63 2.20 21.10
N GLY A 143 10.69 2.93 21.69
CA GLY A 143 10.13 4.12 21.06
C GLY A 143 9.44 3.76 19.73
N ASN A 144 9.91 4.33 18.63
CA ASN A 144 9.38 4.10 17.28
C ASN A 144 10.24 3.13 16.45
N ALA A 145 11.00 2.25 17.09
CA ALA A 145 11.83 1.24 16.45
C ALA A 145 11.79 -0.09 17.21
N ASN A 146 12.14 -1.17 16.52
CA ASN A 146 12.41 -2.48 17.07
C ASN A 146 13.66 -3.04 16.37
N PRO A 147 14.85 -2.93 17.01
CA PRO A 147 16.10 -3.36 16.39
C PRO A 147 16.13 -4.87 16.08
N VAL A 148 15.51 -5.71 16.91
CA VAL A 148 15.44 -7.17 16.68
C VAL A 148 14.58 -7.47 15.46
N GLU A 149 13.47 -6.76 15.29
CA GLU A 149 12.63 -6.85 14.10
C GLU A 149 13.39 -6.37 12.86
N ALA A 150 14.16 -5.27 12.95
CA ALA A 150 14.99 -4.79 11.86
C ALA A 150 16.06 -5.81 11.43
N ASP A 151 16.69 -6.51 12.37
CA ASP A 151 17.62 -7.62 12.08
C ASP A 151 16.89 -8.77 11.36
N ARG A 152 15.65 -9.06 11.77
CA ARG A 152 14.84 -10.11 11.13
C ARG A 152 14.38 -9.72 9.72
N VAL A 153 13.98 -8.47 9.53
CA VAL A 153 13.67 -7.91 8.20
C VAL A 153 14.88 -8.05 7.27
N ALA A 154 16.07 -7.68 7.75
CA ALA A 154 17.29 -7.82 6.96
C ALA A 154 17.59 -9.27 6.56
N ALA A 155 17.41 -10.22 7.49
CA ALA A 155 17.55 -11.64 7.18
C ALA A 155 16.54 -12.12 6.12
N VAL A 156 15.29 -11.67 6.21
CA VAL A 156 14.25 -11.96 5.22
C VAL A 156 14.60 -11.38 3.85
N VAL A 157 15.05 -10.13 3.79
CA VAL A 157 15.51 -9.51 2.52
C VAL A 157 16.65 -10.32 1.92
N ALA A 158 17.65 -10.71 2.71
CA ALA A 158 18.78 -11.52 2.24
C ALA A 158 18.31 -12.86 1.64
N GLU A 159 17.32 -13.54 2.25
CA GLU A 159 16.74 -14.78 1.71
C GLU A 159 16.23 -14.61 0.26
N TYR A 160 15.60 -13.47 -0.07
CA TYR A 160 15.10 -13.18 -1.42
C TYR A 160 16.22 -12.79 -2.39
N LEU A 161 17.18 -11.99 -1.96
CA LEU A 161 18.33 -11.62 -2.77
C LEU A 161 19.21 -12.85 -3.11
N ASP A 162 19.45 -13.72 -2.13
CA ASP A 162 20.18 -14.99 -2.31
C ASP A 162 19.44 -15.96 -3.24
N ALA A 163 18.11 -15.85 -3.30
CA ALA A 163 17.29 -16.62 -4.24
C ALA A 163 17.31 -16.06 -5.68
N GLY A 164 17.99 -14.93 -5.91
CA GLY A 164 18.16 -14.31 -7.22
C GLY A 164 17.12 -13.23 -7.57
N VAL A 165 16.34 -12.75 -6.60
CA VAL A 165 15.47 -11.58 -6.79
C VAL A 165 16.34 -10.33 -6.89
N ASP A 166 16.06 -9.48 -7.89
CA ASP A 166 16.78 -8.22 -8.07
C ASP A 166 16.51 -7.28 -6.86
N PRO A 167 17.53 -6.60 -6.30
CA PRO A 167 17.34 -5.62 -5.24
C PRO A 167 16.30 -4.54 -5.55
N ASP A 168 16.18 -4.11 -6.81
CA ASP A 168 15.19 -3.12 -7.25
C ASP A 168 13.74 -3.65 -7.21
N ASP A 169 13.58 -4.97 -7.15
CA ASP A 169 12.29 -5.66 -7.04
C ASP A 169 11.87 -5.97 -5.59
N VAL A 170 12.69 -5.61 -4.61
CA VAL A 170 12.42 -5.80 -3.17
C VAL A 170 12.25 -4.45 -2.49
N VAL A 171 11.16 -4.28 -1.76
CA VAL A 171 10.94 -3.07 -0.94
C VAL A 171 10.55 -3.44 0.48
N VAL A 172 10.94 -2.58 1.43
CA VAL A 172 10.55 -2.71 2.84
C VAL A 172 9.71 -1.51 3.25
N ILE A 173 8.58 -1.77 3.88
CA ILE A 173 7.66 -0.75 4.38
C ILE A 173 7.65 -0.80 5.91
N ALA A 174 7.86 0.34 6.56
CA ALA A 174 7.78 0.46 8.01
C ALA A 174 6.91 1.66 8.43
N PRO A 175 6.26 1.62 9.63
CA PRO A 175 5.34 2.67 10.06
C PRO A 175 6.03 3.95 10.49
N PHE A 176 7.30 3.86 10.93
CA PHE A 176 8.02 4.97 11.56
C PHE A 176 9.37 5.22 10.90
N ARG A 177 9.74 6.49 10.78
CA ARG A 177 11.06 6.90 10.27
C ARG A 177 12.24 6.33 11.09
N ALA A 178 12.05 6.12 12.40
CA ALA A 178 13.07 5.51 13.23
C ALA A 178 13.33 4.05 12.81
N GLN A 179 12.27 3.29 12.52
CA GLN A 179 12.39 1.91 12.04
C GLN A 179 12.96 1.85 10.62
N VAL A 180 12.54 2.79 9.74
CA VAL A 180 13.16 2.93 8.40
C VAL A 180 14.67 3.08 8.54
N ALA A 181 15.14 4.00 9.38
CA ALA A 181 16.57 4.22 9.59
C ALA A 181 17.29 3.01 10.21
N GLU A 182 16.61 2.22 11.06
CA GLU A 182 17.16 0.98 11.60
C GLU A 182 17.35 -0.09 10.50
N ILE A 183 16.38 -0.21 9.60
CA ILE A 183 16.42 -1.18 8.51
C ILE A 183 17.42 -0.75 7.43
N GLU A 184 17.44 0.52 7.02
CA GLU A 184 18.36 1.07 6.00
C GLU A 184 19.84 0.82 6.33
N ARG A 185 20.21 0.75 7.62
CA ARG A 185 21.59 0.41 8.04
C ARG A 185 21.97 -1.04 7.81
N ARG A 186 21.01 -1.92 7.48
CA ARG A 186 21.15 -3.37 7.40
C ARG A 186 20.92 -3.94 6.01
N VAL A 187 20.23 -3.22 5.15
CA VAL A 187 19.84 -3.67 3.81
C VAL A 187 20.20 -2.64 2.75
N ASP A 188 20.43 -3.12 1.54
CA ASP A 188 20.67 -2.30 0.35
C ASP A 188 19.51 -2.46 -0.65
N VAL A 189 18.27 -2.22 -0.16
CA VAL A 189 17.04 -2.18 -0.94
C VAL A 189 16.23 -0.95 -0.52
N ALA A 190 15.21 -0.61 -1.28
CA ALA A 190 14.36 0.54 -0.95
C ALA A 190 13.58 0.32 0.37
N VAL A 191 13.74 1.24 1.32
CA VAL A 191 13.02 1.24 2.60
C VAL A 191 12.37 2.60 2.80
N ASP A 192 11.07 2.65 3.08
CA ASP A 192 10.40 3.92 3.43
C ASP A 192 9.09 3.67 4.19
N THR A 193 8.39 4.73 4.52
CA THR A 193 7.04 4.64 5.09
C THR A 193 6.00 4.37 4.00
N VAL A 194 4.85 3.84 4.39
CA VAL A 194 3.77 3.47 3.47
C VAL A 194 3.34 4.63 2.55
N ASP A 195 3.32 5.86 3.08
CA ASP A 195 2.91 7.06 2.33
C ASP A 195 3.82 7.34 1.12
N ARG A 196 5.09 6.95 1.20
CA ARG A 196 6.07 7.11 0.11
C ARG A 196 5.98 6.05 -0.97
N PHE A 197 5.48 4.86 -0.63
CA PHE A 197 5.29 3.77 -1.58
C PHE A 197 3.92 3.79 -2.27
N GLN A 198 3.05 4.74 -1.95
CA GLN A 198 1.78 4.87 -2.65
C GLN A 198 1.99 5.13 -4.15
N GLY A 199 1.24 4.44 -5.00
CA GLY A 199 1.41 4.47 -6.47
C GLY A 199 2.49 3.52 -7.02
N SER A 200 3.47 3.09 -6.21
CA SER A 200 4.49 2.14 -6.63
C SER A 200 4.09 0.68 -6.41
N SER A 201 4.90 -0.28 -6.86
CA SER A 201 4.74 -1.71 -6.59
C SER A 201 6.07 -2.43 -6.74
N ALA A 202 6.24 -3.57 -6.07
CA ALA A 202 7.43 -4.40 -6.14
C ALA A 202 7.05 -5.89 -6.24
N GLU A 203 7.97 -6.72 -6.69
CA GLU A 203 7.75 -8.17 -6.75
C GLU A 203 7.67 -8.76 -5.34
N VAL A 204 8.53 -8.28 -4.43
CA VAL A 204 8.58 -8.64 -3.00
C VAL A 204 8.37 -7.40 -2.14
N VAL A 205 7.45 -7.49 -1.21
CA VAL A 205 7.23 -6.45 -0.19
C VAL A 205 7.37 -7.07 1.19
N VAL A 206 8.19 -6.45 2.03
CA VAL A 206 8.34 -6.80 3.45
C VAL A 206 7.73 -5.65 4.28
N VAL A 207 6.76 -5.96 5.12
CA VAL A 207 6.12 -4.99 6.02
C VAL A 207 6.58 -5.25 7.44
N SER A 208 7.20 -4.25 8.07
CA SER A 208 7.60 -4.23 9.48
C SER A 208 6.52 -3.53 10.28
N PHE A 209 6.00 -4.14 11.35
CA PHE A 209 4.94 -3.55 12.18
C PHE A 209 5.44 -2.84 13.42
N VAL A 210 6.61 -3.22 13.93
CA VAL A 210 7.31 -2.61 15.09
C VAL A 210 6.65 -2.88 16.45
N ALA A 211 5.32 -2.75 16.54
CA ALA A 211 4.58 -2.82 17.80
C ALA A 211 4.74 -4.18 18.52
N THR A 212 4.97 -4.12 19.83
CA THR A 212 5.07 -5.28 20.74
C THR A 212 4.26 -4.99 22.01
N GLY A 213 2.95 -5.12 21.95
CA GLY A 213 2.02 -4.75 23.02
C GLY A 213 0.89 -3.91 22.47
N ASP A 214 0.76 -2.66 22.94
CA ASP A 214 -0.27 -1.76 22.42
C ASP A 214 0.00 -1.41 20.96
N LEU A 215 -1.04 -1.45 20.12
CA LEU A 215 -0.94 -1.14 18.70
C LEU A 215 -1.10 0.36 18.46
N ASP A 216 -0.03 1.11 18.72
CA ASP A 216 0.00 2.56 18.55
C ASP A 216 0.71 2.96 17.24
N GLY A 217 0.24 4.06 16.66
CA GLY A 217 0.88 4.70 15.52
C GLY A 217 0.10 4.66 14.20
N PRO A 218 0.59 5.36 13.19
CA PRO A 218 -0.18 5.67 11.98
C PRO A 218 -0.75 4.46 11.25
N ILE A 219 -0.03 3.34 11.20
CA ILE A 219 -0.47 2.13 10.50
C ILE A 219 -1.63 1.43 11.23
N PHE A 220 -1.74 1.65 12.55
CA PHE A 220 -2.79 1.06 13.38
C PHE A 220 -4.00 1.98 13.53
N GLU A 221 -3.80 3.29 13.47
CA GLU A 221 -4.87 4.31 13.54
C GLU A 221 -5.76 4.31 12.29
N ASP A 222 -5.18 3.99 11.13
CA ASP A 222 -5.90 3.98 9.86
C ASP A 222 -5.53 2.73 9.04
N THR A 223 -6.43 1.75 9.02
CA THR A 223 -6.24 0.48 8.31
C THR A 223 -6.04 0.62 6.79
N ARG A 224 -6.39 1.78 6.21
CA ARG A 224 -6.09 2.08 4.80
C ARG A 224 -4.59 2.08 4.52
N ARG A 225 -3.75 2.40 5.53
CA ARG A 225 -2.29 2.24 5.42
C ARG A 225 -1.88 0.79 5.27
N VAL A 226 -2.54 -0.11 6.00
CA VAL A 226 -2.32 -1.55 5.82
C VAL A 226 -2.72 -1.96 4.41
N ASN A 227 -3.90 -1.55 3.94
CA ASN A 227 -4.34 -1.84 2.57
C ASN A 227 -3.31 -1.38 1.53
N VAL A 228 -2.80 -0.15 1.65
CA VAL A 228 -1.75 0.33 0.75
C VAL A 228 -0.50 -0.54 0.85
N ALA A 229 0.01 -0.84 2.05
CA ALA A 229 1.22 -1.65 2.22
C ALA A 229 1.07 -3.04 1.59
N LEU A 230 -0.03 -3.75 1.85
CA LEU A 230 -0.28 -5.09 1.32
C LEU A 230 -0.40 -5.09 -0.21
N THR A 231 -1.10 -4.09 -0.76
CA THR A 231 -1.38 -4.01 -2.20
C THR A 231 -0.20 -3.51 -3.05
N ARG A 232 0.96 -3.25 -2.44
CA ARG A 232 2.21 -2.97 -3.19
C ARG A 232 2.85 -4.22 -3.74
N ALA A 233 2.63 -5.39 -3.11
CA ALA A 233 3.26 -6.64 -3.48
C ALA A 233 2.62 -7.26 -4.74
N LYS A 234 3.46 -7.81 -5.61
CA LYS A 234 3.01 -8.57 -6.78
C LYS A 234 3.05 -10.08 -6.55
N ARG A 235 4.19 -10.63 -6.09
CA ARG A 235 4.44 -12.07 -5.99
C ARG A 235 4.74 -12.60 -4.60
N ALA A 236 5.35 -11.77 -3.74
CA ALA A 236 5.61 -12.14 -2.35
C ALA A 236 5.33 -10.97 -1.40
N LEU A 237 4.66 -11.28 -0.30
CA LEU A 237 4.37 -10.37 0.80
C LEU A 237 4.82 -11.02 2.10
N VAL A 238 5.73 -10.37 2.82
CA VAL A 238 6.17 -10.83 4.14
C VAL A 238 5.74 -9.82 5.19
N LEU A 239 5.06 -10.29 6.20
CA LEU A 239 4.60 -9.51 7.33
C LEU A 239 5.51 -9.87 8.52
N VAL A 240 6.19 -8.88 9.09
CA VAL A 240 7.12 -9.07 10.21
C VAL A 240 6.60 -8.27 11.39
N GLY A 241 6.32 -8.94 12.51
CA GLY A 241 5.78 -8.29 13.71
C GLY A 241 5.45 -9.28 14.81
N ASP A 242 5.13 -8.78 15.99
CA ASP A 242 4.72 -9.56 17.16
C ASP A 242 3.31 -10.13 16.92
N ALA A 243 3.22 -11.47 16.86
CA ALA A 243 1.98 -12.16 16.55
C ALA A 243 0.92 -11.95 17.64
N ASP A 244 1.30 -11.94 18.91
CA ASP A 244 0.37 -11.78 20.03
C ASP A 244 -0.17 -10.33 20.09
N ALA A 245 0.71 -9.35 19.88
CA ALA A 245 0.32 -7.94 19.81
C ALA A 245 -0.67 -7.71 18.67
N LEU A 246 -0.36 -8.15 17.45
CA LEU A 246 -1.24 -8.00 16.29
C LEU A 246 -2.57 -8.73 16.47
N ALA A 247 -2.55 -9.96 17.02
CA ALA A 247 -3.77 -10.74 17.26
C ALA A 247 -4.68 -10.15 18.34
N SER A 248 -4.22 -9.16 19.12
CA SER A 248 -5.06 -8.46 20.10
C SER A 248 -6.20 -7.66 19.46
N GLU A 249 -6.03 -7.23 18.19
CA GLU A 249 -7.03 -6.50 17.44
C GLU A 249 -7.67 -7.38 16.35
N PRO A 250 -9.02 -7.46 16.29
CA PRO A 250 -9.72 -8.36 15.38
C PRO A 250 -9.37 -8.21 13.89
N PHE A 251 -9.01 -6.99 13.46
CA PHE A 251 -8.60 -6.75 12.07
C PHE A 251 -7.30 -7.48 11.75
N TYR A 252 -6.27 -7.30 12.57
CA TYR A 252 -4.95 -7.93 12.35
C TYR A 252 -4.97 -9.43 12.63
N ALA A 253 -5.82 -9.90 13.57
CA ALA A 253 -6.00 -11.34 13.84
C ALA A 253 -6.53 -12.13 12.63
N ARG A 254 -7.16 -11.46 11.65
CA ARG A 254 -7.66 -12.09 10.41
C ARG A 254 -6.64 -12.04 9.25
N MET A 255 -5.57 -11.31 9.41
CA MET A 255 -4.52 -11.14 8.41
C MET A 255 -3.58 -12.34 8.36
#